data_fd3cc03dab10fb92dd7fb3deb26b7df9
#
_entry.id   fd3cc03dab10fb92dd7fb3deb26b7df9
#
_cell.length_a   1.000
_cell.length_b   1.000
_cell.length_c   1.000
_cell.angle_alpha   90.00
_cell.angle_beta   90.00
_cell.angle_gamma   90.00
#
_symmetry.space_group_name_H-M   'P 1'
#
loop_
_entity.id
_entity.type
_entity.pdbx_description
1 polymer ?
#
loop_
_entity_poly.entity_id
_entity_poly.type
_entity_poly.pdbx_seq_one_letter_code
_entity_poly.pdbx_strand_id
1 'polypeptide(L)'
;MLNGTDSEQTRASDESVWSHWLADTVNNLDTFNELGQFTLAKNYLESWIDALQTNTNSPTTSFDSLALRALKEFSDNPSVGLLLAGGLVPSNYSESGIKALILGHMHWVLQDCENTVDDLSKFSPIGAADSLAWSRKIWDVLTSWCMYRGQDDQPQHTSSAEDWWELAQLIGSSITPTQQYERFEQWKFGHANHLAALYPPLQIDITEYEKPKRLALLLPQAGSLSSAARAIRNGFLSAHLSVVGRNRSISVELYDTEESDISLLIDQVIADGVDIVVGPLDKDRVRALVRGDTLAVPVVALNRVSETAVSNSSSLQLSMVVEDDVSAIARKLQDMRAERILLFIGQDFWCARASVALKEALSPAIRIADETLLSDLSEITQSVSQVLLVAQSNSRHERLEDLIGEVEFRARRREDIDAIVAFVDYAEFGSVTAALQYHFAGDIPIVVAEPTFRDREQRVEYENGTLFTSIPATLYPNSLIQEVHGSFTDARELFPLYAFGMDAYRVALNIPVLARGDSLFGHTGVFSIRESGVISRQPIWGTVAQHSLVPAPVIQYRSRSQSSSLLSNPQ
;
A
#
# COMPACT_ATOMS: atom_id res chain seq x y z
N MET A 1 -2.70 -55.83 26.33
CA MET A 1 -2.73 -54.45 26.78
C MET A 1 -1.35 -53.83 26.62
N LEU A 2 -0.96 -53.43 25.42
CA LEU A 2 0.26 -52.67 25.09
C LEU A 2 0.08 -52.25 23.64
N ASN A 3 -0.67 -51.22 23.32
CA ASN A 3 -0.73 -50.57 22.00
C ASN A 3 -1.49 -49.22 22.02
N GLY A 4 -1.51 -48.50 23.16
CA GLY A 4 -2.22 -47.22 23.26
C GLY A 4 -1.34 -45.98 23.51
N THR A 5 -0.05 -46.17 23.80
CA THR A 5 0.82 -45.07 24.25
C THR A 5 1.72 -44.48 23.14
N ASP A 6 1.98 -45.20 22.07
CA ASP A 6 2.85 -44.71 20.99
C ASP A 6 2.13 -43.75 20.04
N SER A 7 0.79 -43.85 19.88
CA SER A 7 0.05 -42.98 18.97
C SER A 7 -0.24 -41.57 19.56
N GLU A 8 -0.33 -41.46 20.91
CA GLU A 8 -0.51 -40.16 21.56
C GLU A 8 0.80 -39.39 21.71
N GLN A 9 1.91 -40.06 21.94
CA GLN A 9 3.22 -39.38 21.99
C GLN A 9 3.70 -38.92 20.61
N THR A 10 3.41 -39.67 19.54
CA THR A 10 3.70 -39.25 18.17
C THR A 10 2.81 -38.05 17.74
N ARG A 11 1.53 -38.07 18.11
CA ARG A 11 0.65 -36.92 17.88
C ARG A 11 1.06 -35.64 18.63
N ALA A 12 1.47 -35.76 19.91
CA ALA A 12 1.91 -34.60 20.70
C ALA A 12 3.25 -34.03 20.18
N SER A 13 4.16 -34.86 19.61
CA SER A 13 5.39 -34.38 18.98
C SER A 13 5.12 -33.71 17.64
N ASP A 14 4.19 -34.24 16.85
CA ASP A 14 3.78 -33.61 15.58
C ASP A 14 3.06 -32.29 15.81
N GLU A 15 2.14 -32.19 16.79
CA GLU A 15 1.48 -30.94 17.14
C GLU A 15 2.44 -29.85 17.60
N SER A 16 3.50 -30.18 18.33
CA SER A 16 4.53 -29.21 18.76
C SER A 16 5.42 -28.73 17.61
N VAL A 17 5.73 -29.59 16.66
CA VAL A 17 6.50 -29.22 15.46
C VAL A 17 5.68 -28.34 14.54
N TRP A 18 4.40 -28.63 14.40
CA TRP A 18 3.50 -27.82 13.57
C TRP A 18 3.17 -26.45 14.19
N SER A 19 3.00 -26.35 15.51
CA SER A 19 2.79 -25.05 16.16
C SER A 19 4.01 -24.14 16.06
N HIS A 20 5.21 -24.70 16.21
CA HIS A 20 6.47 -23.96 16.03
C HIS A 20 6.65 -23.50 14.58
N TRP A 21 6.33 -24.38 13.64
CA TRP A 21 6.40 -24.10 12.24
C TRP A 21 5.32 -23.06 11.79
N LEU A 22 4.10 -23.12 12.34
CA LEU A 22 3.05 -22.13 12.09
C LEU A 22 3.50 -20.74 12.58
N ALA A 23 4.08 -20.66 13.77
CA ALA A 23 4.64 -19.43 14.32
C ALA A 23 5.79 -18.88 13.47
N ASP A 24 6.70 -19.74 13.01
CA ASP A 24 7.80 -19.36 12.12
C ASP A 24 7.29 -18.90 10.75
N THR A 25 6.27 -19.55 10.20
CA THR A 25 5.64 -19.15 8.93
C THR A 25 4.93 -17.81 9.06
N VAL A 26 4.21 -17.58 10.16
CA VAL A 26 3.56 -16.30 10.45
C VAL A 26 4.60 -15.18 10.62
N ASN A 27 5.64 -15.41 11.42
CA ASN A 27 6.72 -14.45 11.63
C ASN A 27 7.46 -14.11 10.31
N ASN A 28 7.73 -15.10 9.48
CA ASN A 28 8.38 -14.87 8.19
C ASN A 28 7.46 -14.16 7.18
N LEU A 29 6.15 -14.46 7.18
CA LEU A 29 5.17 -13.72 6.37
C LEU A 29 5.03 -12.27 6.83
N ASP A 30 5.13 -12.01 8.13
CA ASP A 30 5.12 -10.65 8.68
C ASP A 30 6.37 -9.87 8.25
N THR A 31 7.55 -10.47 8.31
CA THR A 31 8.80 -9.88 7.80
C THR A 31 8.71 -9.58 6.30
N PHE A 32 8.09 -10.45 5.51
CA PHE A 32 7.89 -10.24 4.08
C PHE A 32 6.82 -9.19 3.77
N ASN A 33 5.78 -9.06 4.61
CA ASN A 33 4.79 -7.98 4.52
C ASN A 33 5.40 -6.62 4.84
N GLU A 34 6.23 -6.51 5.89
CA GLU A 34 6.93 -5.27 6.27
C GLU A 34 7.86 -4.77 5.16
N LEU A 35 8.52 -5.69 4.45
CA LEU A 35 9.40 -5.39 3.32
C LEU A 35 8.64 -5.16 2.02
N GLY A 36 7.31 -5.38 1.97
CA GLY A 36 6.51 -5.27 0.74
C GLY A 36 6.91 -6.27 -0.35
N GLN A 37 7.52 -7.40 0.03
CA GLN A 37 8.10 -8.37 -0.89
C GLN A 37 7.21 -9.61 -1.02
N PHE A 38 6.05 -9.47 -1.69
CA PHE A 38 5.18 -10.61 -2.01
C PHE A 38 5.89 -11.73 -2.77
N THR A 39 6.88 -11.38 -3.60
CA THR A 39 7.73 -12.36 -4.29
C THR A 39 8.49 -13.25 -3.33
N LEU A 40 8.94 -12.71 -2.18
CA LEU A 40 9.63 -13.49 -1.15
C LEU A 40 8.67 -14.38 -0.36
N ALA A 41 7.46 -13.93 -0.06
CA ALA A 41 6.43 -14.78 0.55
C ALA A 41 6.07 -15.96 -0.38
N LYS A 42 5.99 -15.72 -1.69
CA LYS A 42 5.83 -16.78 -2.69
C LYS A 42 7.00 -17.74 -2.70
N ASN A 43 8.24 -17.24 -2.78
CA ASN A 43 9.45 -18.05 -2.78
C ASN A 43 9.60 -18.84 -1.47
N TYR A 44 9.16 -18.27 -0.36
CA TYR A 44 9.14 -18.96 0.94
C TYR A 44 8.11 -20.10 0.96
N LEU A 45 6.90 -19.86 0.45
CA LEU A 45 5.89 -20.91 0.27
C LEU A 45 6.37 -21.99 -0.71
N GLU A 46 7.04 -21.62 -1.79
CA GLU A 46 7.65 -22.56 -2.74
C GLU A 46 8.78 -23.37 -2.09
N SER A 47 9.67 -22.74 -1.32
CA SER A 47 10.73 -23.44 -0.59
C SER A 47 10.18 -24.37 0.49
N TRP A 48 9.06 -24.04 1.10
CA TRP A 48 8.36 -24.91 2.03
C TRP A 48 7.68 -26.08 1.33
N ILE A 49 7.07 -25.84 0.17
CA ILE A 49 6.54 -26.89 -0.70
C ILE A 49 7.65 -27.88 -1.08
N ASP A 50 8.82 -27.36 -1.45
CA ASP A 50 10.00 -28.18 -1.76
C ASP A 50 10.52 -28.93 -0.53
N ALA A 51 10.52 -28.32 0.64
CA ALA A 51 10.92 -28.97 1.89
C ALA A 51 9.95 -30.08 2.30
N LEU A 52 8.65 -29.91 2.10
CA LEU A 52 7.65 -30.96 2.29
C LEU A 52 7.80 -32.10 1.28
N GLN A 53 8.19 -31.78 0.03
CA GLN A 53 8.44 -32.79 -1.01
C GLN A 53 9.76 -33.54 -0.80
N THR A 54 10.79 -32.90 -0.23
CA THR A 54 12.13 -33.49 -0.02
C THR A 54 12.26 -34.23 1.30
N ASN A 55 11.44 -33.92 2.30
CA ASN A 55 11.42 -34.63 3.59
C ASN A 55 10.56 -35.92 3.55
N THR A 56 10.49 -36.55 2.40
CA THR A 56 9.63 -37.69 2.13
C THR A 56 10.08 -38.96 2.78
N ASN A 57 9.34 -39.38 3.77
CA ASN A 57 8.82 -40.75 3.76
C ASN A 57 7.31 -40.64 3.52
N SER A 58 6.92 -40.65 2.24
CA SER A 58 5.58 -40.72 1.65
C SER A 58 4.63 -39.50 1.84
N PRO A 59 3.94 -39.04 0.80
CA PRO A 59 2.82 -38.09 0.91
C PRO A 59 1.67 -38.82 1.59
N THR A 60 1.47 -38.56 2.85
CA THR A 60 0.66 -39.44 3.68
C THR A 60 -0.79 -39.00 3.84
N THR A 61 -1.15 -37.78 3.41
CA THR A 61 -2.54 -37.37 3.41
C THR A 61 -2.98 -36.84 2.04
N SER A 62 -4.23 -37.16 1.68
CA SER A 62 -4.89 -36.58 0.51
C SER A 62 -5.00 -35.05 0.60
N PHE A 63 -4.99 -34.50 1.82
CA PHE A 63 -5.05 -33.07 2.12
C PHE A 63 -3.78 -32.35 1.61
N ASP A 64 -2.58 -32.79 2.01
CA ASP A 64 -1.33 -32.13 1.63
C ASP A 64 -1.12 -32.08 0.11
N SER A 65 -1.40 -33.20 -0.57
CA SER A 65 -1.28 -33.25 -2.02
C SER A 65 -2.28 -32.33 -2.74
N LEU A 66 -3.51 -32.20 -2.21
CA LEU A 66 -4.51 -31.28 -2.75
C LEU A 66 -4.17 -29.81 -2.43
N ALA A 67 -3.64 -29.51 -1.25
CA ALA A 67 -3.19 -28.18 -0.87
C ALA A 67 -2.04 -27.70 -1.77
N LEU A 68 -1.05 -28.54 -2.01
CA LEU A 68 0.07 -28.29 -2.92
C LEU A 68 -0.41 -28.07 -4.36
N ARG A 69 -1.36 -28.91 -4.82
CA ARG A 69 -1.97 -28.72 -6.12
C ARG A 69 -2.74 -27.40 -6.23
N ALA A 70 -3.49 -27.03 -5.21
CA ALA A 70 -4.23 -25.76 -5.18
C ALA A 70 -3.27 -24.56 -5.31
N LEU A 71 -2.15 -24.56 -4.57
CA LEU A 71 -1.13 -23.51 -4.65
C LEU A 71 -0.45 -23.45 -6.02
N LYS A 72 -0.13 -24.59 -6.60
CA LYS A 72 0.47 -24.65 -7.94
C LYS A 72 -0.50 -24.14 -9.00
N GLU A 73 -1.74 -24.61 -9.01
CA GLU A 73 -2.78 -24.15 -9.94
C GLU A 73 -3.10 -22.66 -9.76
N PHE A 74 -3.04 -22.13 -8.52
CA PHE A 74 -3.24 -20.71 -8.27
C PHE A 74 -2.19 -19.84 -8.97
N SER A 75 -0.97 -20.32 -9.10
CA SER A 75 0.08 -19.62 -9.84
C SER A 75 -0.25 -19.47 -11.32
N ASP A 76 -0.90 -20.46 -11.92
CA ASP A 76 -1.23 -20.49 -13.36
C ASP A 76 -2.65 -19.97 -13.63
N ASN A 77 -3.60 -20.30 -12.76
CA ASN A 77 -5.00 -19.90 -12.83
C ASN A 77 -5.57 -19.66 -11.41
N PRO A 78 -5.61 -18.40 -10.93
CA PRO A 78 -6.07 -18.08 -9.60
C PRO A 78 -7.46 -18.62 -9.24
N SER A 79 -8.41 -18.58 -10.20
CA SER A 79 -9.77 -19.05 -9.95
C SER A 79 -9.82 -20.57 -9.71
N VAL A 80 -9.00 -21.34 -10.43
CA VAL A 80 -8.90 -22.79 -10.24
C VAL A 80 -8.20 -23.11 -8.92
N GLY A 81 -7.12 -22.40 -8.60
CA GLY A 81 -6.43 -22.54 -7.33
C GLY A 81 -7.34 -22.30 -6.13
N LEU A 82 -8.10 -21.19 -6.15
CA LEU A 82 -9.10 -20.88 -5.12
C LEU A 82 -10.18 -21.95 -4.99
N LEU A 83 -10.70 -22.45 -6.11
CA LEU A 83 -11.71 -23.52 -6.09
C LEU A 83 -11.16 -24.78 -5.43
N LEU A 84 -9.93 -25.19 -5.76
CA LEU A 84 -9.28 -26.36 -5.18
C LEU A 84 -9.00 -26.15 -3.69
N ALA A 85 -8.50 -24.98 -3.28
CA ALA A 85 -8.26 -24.64 -1.88
C ALA A 85 -9.57 -24.61 -1.06
N GLY A 86 -10.65 -24.06 -1.61
CA GLY A 86 -11.99 -24.10 -1.01
C GLY A 86 -12.51 -25.51 -0.78
N GLY A 87 -12.21 -26.42 -1.71
CA GLY A 87 -12.59 -27.84 -1.64
C GLY A 87 -11.77 -28.68 -0.65
N LEU A 88 -10.73 -28.15 -0.01
CA LEU A 88 -9.95 -28.87 1.02
C LEU A 88 -10.85 -29.20 2.22
N VAL A 89 -10.79 -30.46 2.67
CA VAL A 89 -11.53 -30.95 3.84
C VAL A 89 -10.52 -31.29 4.94
N PRO A 90 -10.31 -30.40 5.92
CA PRO A 90 -9.40 -30.65 7.03
C PRO A 90 -9.91 -31.79 7.91
N SER A 91 -9.02 -32.69 8.32
CA SER A 91 -9.31 -33.80 9.23
C SER A 91 -8.84 -33.53 10.67
N ASN A 92 -8.00 -32.52 10.86
CA ASN A 92 -7.42 -32.16 12.14
C ASN A 92 -7.21 -30.63 12.27
N TYR A 93 -6.77 -30.21 13.45
CA TYR A 93 -6.52 -28.82 13.79
C TYR A 93 -5.48 -28.14 12.86
N SER A 94 -4.33 -28.80 12.64
CA SER A 94 -3.26 -28.25 11.79
C SER A 94 -3.73 -28.04 10.35
N GLU A 95 -4.42 -29.00 9.77
CA GLU A 95 -4.98 -28.88 8.41
C GLU A 95 -6.02 -27.75 8.31
N SER A 96 -6.77 -27.50 9.38
CA SER A 96 -7.71 -26.36 9.42
C SER A 96 -6.98 -25.02 9.37
N GLY A 97 -5.88 -24.88 10.13
CA GLY A 97 -5.04 -23.69 10.09
C GLY A 97 -4.36 -23.49 8.74
N ILE A 98 -3.83 -24.55 8.14
CA ILE A 98 -3.22 -24.53 6.81
C ILE A 98 -4.24 -24.09 5.74
N LYS A 99 -5.45 -24.62 5.79
CA LYS A 99 -6.52 -24.20 4.85
C LYS A 99 -6.83 -22.72 4.97
N ALA A 100 -6.99 -22.21 6.20
CA ALA A 100 -7.27 -20.80 6.44
C ALA A 100 -6.12 -19.90 5.93
N LEU A 101 -4.86 -20.29 6.16
CA LEU A 101 -3.69 -19.56 5.65
C LEU A 101 -3.62 -19.55 4.12
N ILE A 102 -3.84 -20.70 3.48
CA ILE A 102 -3.81 -20.81 2.01
C ILE A 102 -4.88 -19.92 1.38
N LEU A 103 -6.12 -20.03 1.83
CA LEU A 103 -7.23 -19.23 1.30
C LEU A 103 -7.02 -17.74 1.59
N GLY A 104 -6.68 -17.38 2.83
CA GLY A 104 -6.39 -16.00 3.20
C GLY A 104 -5.24 -15.42 2.37
N HIS A 105 -4.16 -16.18 2.13
CA HIS A 105 -3.07 -15.74 1.25
C HIS A 105 -3.51 -15.56 -0.20
N MET A 106 -4.26 -16.51 -0.76
CA MET A 106 -4.75 -16.42 -2.14
C MET A 106 -5.65 -15.20 -2.34
N HIS A 107 -6.60 -14.95 -1.42
CA HIS A 107 -7.44 -13.76 -1.46
C HIS A 107 -6.64 -12.47 -1.25
N TRP A 108 -5.64 -12.50 -0.37
CA TRP A 108 -4.72 -11.36 -0.18
C TRP A 108 -3.96 -10.99 -1.46
N VAL A 109 -3.41 -11.98 -2.16
CA VAL A 109 -2.73 -11.78 -3.46
C VAL A 109 -3.68 -11.20 -4.50
N LEU A 110 -4.93 -11.62 -4.48
CA LEU A 110 -5.99 -11.08 -5.35
C LEU A 110 -6.53 -9.72 -4.87
N GLN A 111 -6.00 -9.18 -3.79
CA GLN A 111 -6.46 -7.94 -3.16
C GLN A 111 -7.93 -7.98 -2.71
N ASP A 112 -8.39 -9.14 -2.32
CA ASP A 112 -9.72 -9.38 -1.78
C ASP A 112 -9.65 -9.42 -0.24
N CYS A 113 -9.75 -8.24 0.37
CA CYS A 113 -9.66 -8.06 1.81
C CYS A 113 -10.73 -8.80 2.58
N GLU A 114 -11.94 -8.78 2.06
CA GLU A 114 -13.11 -9.34 2.75
C GLU A 114 -12.94 -10.84 2.93
N ASN A 115 -12.71 -11.54 1.82
CA ASN A 115 -12.49 -12.98 1.85
C ASN A 115 -11.19 -13.34 2.58
N THR A 116 -10.15 -12.48 2.55
CA THR A 116 -8.93 -12.68 3.35
C THR A 116 -9.24 -12.73 4.84
N VAL A 117 -9.94 -11.72 5.38
CA VAL A 117 -10.31 -11.65 6.81
C VAL A 117 -11.29 -12.75 7.16
N ASP A 118 -12.26 -13.02 6.29
CA ASP A 118 -13.26 -14.06 6.50
C ASP A 118 -12.60 -15.46 6.64
N ASP A 119 -11.70 -15.81 5.73
CA ASP A 119 -11.02 -17.11 5.79
C ASP A 119 -10.08 -17.23 6.99
N LEU A 120 -9.33 -16.18 7.33
CA LEU A 120 -8.49 -16.18 8.52
C LEU A 120 -9.34 -16.27 9.81
N SER A 121 -10.51 -15.64 9.85
CA SER A 121 -11.40 -15.63 11.01
C SER A 121 -12.11 -16.96 11.27
N LYS A 122 -12.16 -17.85 10.28
CA LYS A 122 -12.73 -19.22 10.43
C LYS A 122 -11.86 -20.14 11.27
N PHE A 123 -10.60 -19.81 11.46
CA PHE A 123 -9.69 -20.62 12.27
C PHE A 123 -9.58 -20.06 13.69
N SER A 124 -9.69 -20.94 14.68
CA SER A 124 -9.54 -20.61 16.11
C SER A 124 -8.27 -21.27 16.64
N PRO A 125 -7.17 -20.52 16.80
CA PRO A 125 -5.91 -21.08 17.29
C PRO A 125 -5.99 -21.55 18.75
N ILE A 126 -5.23 -22.60 19.07
CA ILE A 126 -5.13 -23.19 20.41
C ILE A 126 -3.76 -22.82 21.00
N GLY A 127 -3.76 -22.26 22.21
CA GLY A 127 -2.54 -21.82 22.88
C GLY A 127 -2.29 -20.31 22.73
N ALA A 128 -1.66 -19.74 23.76
CA ALA A 128 -1.52 -18.27 23.83
C ALA A 128 -0.61 -17.69 22.74
N ALA A 129 0.48 -18.38 22.40
CA ALA A 129 1.44 -17.91 21.38
C ALA A 129 0.80 -17.89 19.97
N ASP A 130 0.16 -18.99 19.58
CA ASP A 130 -0.50 -19.11 18.27
C ASP A 130 -1.69 -18.14 18.17
N SER A 131 -2.45 -17.97 19.25
CA SER A 131 -3.58 -17.05 19.31
C SER A 131 -3.13 -15.60 19.15
N LEU A 132 -2.02 -15.21 19.79
CA LEU A 132 -1.46 -13.87 19.65
C LEU A 132 -0.93 -13.63 18.22
N ALA A 133 -0.19 -14.58 17.66
CA ALA A 133 0.34 -14.49 16.30
C ALA A 133 -0.80 -14.40 15.27
N TRP A 134 -1.85 -15.20 15.46
CA TRP A 134 -3.02 -15.18 14.58
C TRP A 134 -3.84 -13.90 14.69
N SER A 135 -4.05 -13.40 15.91
CA SER A 135 -4.70 -12.11 16.14
C SER A 135 -3.96 -10.97 15.44
N ARG A 136 -2.63 -10.94 15.57
CA ARG A 136 -1.78 -9.98 14.85
C ARG A 136 -1.92 -10.11 13.35
N LYS A 137 -1.91 -11.32 12.80
CA LYS A 137 -2.04 -11.55 11.36
C LYS A 137 -3.35 -10.99 10.79
N ILE A 138 -4.47 -11.26 11.43
CA ILE A 138 -5.76 -10.69 11.01
C ILE A 138 -5.73 -9.17 11.13
N TRP A 139 -5.15 -8.65 12.22
CA TRP A 139 -5.04 -7.23 12.45
C TRP A 139 -4.17 -6.53 11.39
N ASP A 140 -3.03 -7.11 11.01
CA ASP A 140 -2.15 -6.57 9.98
C ASP A 140 -2.86 -6.51 8.62
N VAL A 141 -3.66 -7.51 8.28
CA VAL A 141 -4.51 -7.48 7.08
C VAL A 141 -5.50 -6.32 7.16
N LEU A 142 -6.25 -6.21 8.25
CA LEU A 142 -7.24 -5.15 8.44
C LEU A 142 -6.61 -3.77 8.45
N THR A 143 -5.43 -3.65 9.04
CA THR A 143 -4.68 -2.41 9.18
C THR A 143 -3.77 -2.11 8.00
N SER A 144 -3.90 -2.83 6.92
CA SER A 144 -3.38 -2.49 5.61
C SER A 144 -4.35 -1.56 4.85
N TRP A 145 -4.17 -1.45 3.53
CA TRP A 145 -5.10 -0.73 2.65
C TRP A 145 -6.56 -1.24 2.75
N CYS A 146 -6.78 -2.40 3.32
CA CYS A 146 -8.10 -3.01 3.54
C CYS A 146 -9.03 -2.13 4.40
N MET A 147 -8.49 -1.41 5.36
CA MET A 147 -9.28 -0.54 6.25
C MET A 147 -10.10 0.52 5.51
N TYR A 148 -9.64 0.94 4.35
CA TYR A 148 -10.32 1.95 3.57
C TYR A 148 -11.49 1.42 2.74
N ARG A 149 -11.52 0.11 2.44
CA ARG A 149 -12.59 -0.50 1.62
C ARG A 149 -13.88 -0.79 2.38
N GLY A 150 -13.84 -0.99 3.69
CA GLY A 150 -14.98 -1.40 4.50
C GLY A 150 -16.00 -0.31 4.83
N GLN A 151 -15.91 0.89 4.25
CA GLN A 151 -16.79 2.00 4.63
C GLN A 151 -18.05 2.15 3.76
N ASP A 152 -18.07 1.69 2.53
CA ASP A 152 -19.16 1.99 1.58
C ASP A 152 -20.06 0.81 1.19
N ASP A 153 -19.56 -0.42 1.20
CA ASP A 153 -20.37 -1.61 0.95
C ASP A 153 -20.47 -2.43 2.25
N GLN A 154 -21.69 -2.61 2.76
CA GLN A 154 -21.93 -3.57 3.83
C GLN A 154 -21.88 -4.99 3.23
N PRO A 155 -20.72 -5.66 3.19
CA PRO A 155 -20.64 -7.00 2.69
C PRO A 155 -21.36 -7.94 3.67
N GLN A 156 -21.87 -9.05 3.16
CA GLN A 156 -22.39 -10.13 4.01
C GLN A 156 -21.18 -10.88 4.60
N HIS A 157 -20.61 -10.34 5.67
CA HIS A 157 -19.54 -11.01 6.43
C HIS A 157 -20.09 -12.22 7.19
N THR A 158 -19.22 -13.19 7.45
CA THR A 158 -19.49 -14.17 8.51
C THR A 158 -19.47 -13.44 9.87
N SER A 159 -20.23 -13.91 10.84
CA SER A 159 -20.30 -13.28 12.16
C SER A 159 -18.93 -13.10 12.83
N SER A 160 -17.95 -13.96 12.55
CA SER A 160 -16.60 -13.86 13.12
C SER A 160 -15.73 -12.80 12.43
N ALA A 161 -15.92 -12.53 11.13
CA ALA A 161 -15.23 -11.47 10.41
C ALA A 161 -15.85 -10.09 10.70
N GLU A 162 -17.17 -10.02 10.95
CA GLU A 162 -17.89 -8.79 11.25
C GLU A 162 -17.33 -8.09 12.50
N ASP A 163 -17.07 -8.84 13.58
CA ASP A 163 -16.48 -8.31 14.81
C ASP A 163 -15.08 -7.71 14.58
N TRP A 164 -14.28 -8.32 13.70
CA TRP A 164 -12.98 -7.80 13.31
C TRP A 164 -13.07 -6.49 12.53
N TRP A 165 -14.01 -6.39 11.60
CA TRP A 165 -14.25 -5.17 10.82
C TRP A 165 -14.79 -4.04 11.69
N GLU A 166 -15.72 -4.35 12.63
CA GLU A 166 -16.21 -3.37 13.60
C GLU A 166 -15.04 -2.80 14.42
N LEU A 167 -14.19 -3.68 14.95
CA LEU A 167 -13.00 -3.24 15.70
C LEU A 167 -12.07 -2.36 14.86
N ALA A 168 -11.79 -2.77 13.64
CA ALA A 168 -10.92 -2.01 12.73
C ALA A 168 -11.49 -0.61 12.46
N GLN A 169 -12.78 -0.48 12.21
CA GLN A 169 -13.45 0.81 12.01
C GLN A 169 -13.39 1.70 13.25
N LEU A 170 -13.64 1.13 14.44
CA LEU A 170 -13.57 1.86 15.70
C LEU A 170 -12.16 2.42 15.94
N ILE A 171 -11.14 1.63 15.74
CA ILE A 171 -9.75 2.03 15.91
C ILE A 171 -9.32 3.00 14.80
N GLY A 172 -9.62 2.70 13.54
CA GLY A 172 -9.26 3.52 12.39
C GLY A 172 -9.87 4.93 12.42
N SER A 173 -11.09 5.07 12.93
CA SER A 173 -11.75 6.37 13.12
C SER A 173 -11.25 7.14 14.35
N SER A 174 -10.38 6.55 15.18
CA SER A 174 -9.83 7.20 16.37
C SER A 174 -8.55 7.95 16.01
N ILE A 175 -8.46 9.22 16.40
CA ILE A 175 -7.31 10.07 16.09
C ILE A 175 -6.21 9.94 17.15
N THR A 176 -6.60 9.76 18.41
CA THR A 176 -5.64 9.67 19.52
C THR A 176 -5.55 8.26 20.10
N PRO A 177 -4.38 7.86 20.63
CA PRO A 177 -4.21 6.59 21.33
C PRO A 177 -5.24 6.37 22.44
N THR A 178 -5.56 7.43 23.19
CA THR A 178 -6.59 7.35 24.25
C THR A 178 -7.97 6.99 23.74
N GLN A 179 -8.38 7.59 22.60
CA GLN A 179 -9.66 7.24 21.98
C GLN A 179 -9.64 5.80 21.49
N GLN A 180 -8.52 5.34 20.94
CA GLN A 180 -8.37 3.94 20.52
C GLN A 180 -8.55 3.00 21.70
N TYR A 181 -7.87 3.26 22.81
CA TYR A 181 -7.98 2.47 24.03
C TYR A 181 -9.41 2.49 24.62
N GLU A 182 -10.02 3.66 24.79
CA GLU A 182 -11.37 3.78 25.35
C GLU A 182 -12.41 3.03 24.49
N ARG A 183 -12.30 3.14 23.16
CA ARG A 183 -13.19 2.43 22.23
C ARG A 183 -12.93 0.94 22.21
N PHE A 184 -11.69 0.52 22.31
CA PHE A 184 -11.33 -0.89 22.40
C PHE A 184 -11.90 -1.52 23.68
N GLU A 185 -11.73 -0.88 24.85
CA GLU A 185 -12.27 -1.41 26.11
C GLU A 185 -13.80 -1.45 26.08
N GLN A 186 -14.45 -0.49 25.45
CA GLN A 186 -15.89 -0.53 25.25
C GLN A 186 -16.33 -1.68 24.35
N TRP A 187 -15.64 -1.90 23.23
CA TRP A 187 -15.89 -2.99 22.30
C TRP A 187 -15.63 -4.35 22.95
N LYS A 188 -14.52 -4.49 23.66
CA LYS A 188 -14.12 -5.69 24.40
C LYS A 188 -15.18 -6.13 25.41
N PHE A 189 -15.88 -5.20 26.04
CA PHE A 189 -16.96 -5.52 26.98
C PHE A 189 -18.10 -6.29 26.28
N GLY A 190 -18.41 -5.98 25.05
CA GLY A 190 -19.40 -6.71 24.24
C GLY A 190 -18.85 -8.02 23.63
N HIS A 191 -17.53 -8.14 23.46
CA HIS A 191 -16.86 -9.20 22.71
C HIS A 191 -15.79 -9.94 23.55
N ALA A 192 -16.07 -10.22 24.82
CA ALA A 192 -15.10 -10.73 25.80
C ALA A 192 -14.39 -12.04 25.40
N ASN A 193 -15.01 -12.86 24.56
CA ASN A 193 -14.45 -14.14 24.08
C ASN A 193 -13.80 -14.02 22.68
N HIS A 194 -13.83 -12.85 22.07
CA HIS A 194 -13.24 -12.63 20.75
C HIS A 194 -11.71 -12.70 20.82
N LEU A 195 -11.07 -13.20 19.76
CA LEU A 195 -9.61 -13.39 19.72
C LEU A 195 -8.86 -12.08 20.00
N ALA A 196 -9.27 -10.95 19.40
CA ALA A 196 -8.67 -9.64 19.64
C ALA A 196 -8.90 -9.12 21.06
N ALA A 197 -9.96 -9.52 21.74
CA ALA A 197 -10.21 -9.12 23.13
C ALA A 197 -9.31 -9.88 24.12
N LEU A 198 -9.01 -11.14 23.82
CA LEU A 198 -8.10 -11.99 24.60
C LEU A 198 -6.63 -11.71 24.30
N TYR A 199 -6.31 -11.40 23.05
CA TYR A 199 -4.97 -11.13 22.53
C TYR A 199 -4.98 -9.83 21.73
N PRO A 200 -4.99 -8.65 22.43
CA PRO A 200 -5.12 -7.36 21.78
C PRO A 200 -4.02 -7.08 20.78
N PRO A 201 -4.32 -6.38 19.68
CA PRO A 201 -3.30 -5.82 18.80
C PRO A 201 -2.37 -4.87 19.57
N LEU A 202 -1.08 -4.86 19.24
CA LEU A 202 -0.07 -4.06 19.93
C LEU A 202 -0.38 -2.55 19.95
N GLN A 203 -1.06 -2.05 18.92
CA GLN A 203 -1.45 -0.64 18.79
C GLN A 203 -2.36 -0.15 19.93
N ILE A 204 -3.05 -1.07 20.62
CA ILE A 204 -4.06 -0.75 21.63
C ILE A 204 -3.51 -0.83 23.06
N ASP A 205 -2.36 -1.46 23.24
CA ASP A 205 -1.70 -1.55 24.55
C ASP A 205 -0.90 -0.27 24.87
N ILE A 206 -1.60 0.73 25.41
CA ILE A 206 -1.08 2.10 25.64
C ILE A 206 -0.84 2.37 27.13
N THR A 207 -0.67 1.36 27.94
CA THR A 207 -0.65 1.49 29.42
C THR A 207 0.48 2.37 29.97
N GLU A 208 1.51 2.72 29.19
CA GLU A 208 2.68 3.47 29.66
C GLU A 208 2.96 4.79 28.92
N TYR A 209 2.06 5.28 28.06
CA TYR A 209 2.33 6.49 27.28
C TYR A 209 1.87 7.77 27.97
N GLU A 210 2.81 8.67 28.26
CA GLU A 210 2.50 10.04 28.68
C GLU A 210 1.91 10.82 27.50
N LYS A 211 0.65 11.27 27.67
CA LYS A 211 -0.06 12.04 26.64
C LYS A 211 0.58 13.41 26.48
N PRO A 212 0.95 13.82 25.25
CA PRO A 212 1.42 15.17 25.02
C PRO A 212 0.30 16.17 25.34
N LYS A 213 0.68 17.30 25.97
CA LYS A 213 -0.25 18.38 26.34
C LYS A 213 -0.07 19.60 25.47
N ARG A 214 1.14 19.83 24.96
CA ARG A 214 1.51 21.00 24.19
C ARG A 214 2.23 20.60 22.91
N LEU A 215 1.66 20.98 21.76
CA LEU A 215 2.23 20.77 20.44
C LEU A 215 2.65 22.12 19.86
N ALA A 216 3.84 22.19 19.25
CA ALA A 216 4.25 23.32 18.43
C ALA A 216 4.11 22.96 16.94
N LEU A 217 3.47 23.83 16.16
CA LEU A 217 3.41 23.70 14.71
C LEU A 217 4.27 24.81 14.07
N LEU A 218 5.39 24.41 13.46
CA LEU A 218 6.41 25.28 12.87
C LEU A 218 6.23 25.32 11.35
N LEU A 219 5.67 26.41 10.82
CA LEU A 219 5.38 26.56 9.39
C LEU A 219 5.72 27.98 8.91
N PRO A 220 6.16 28.16 7.64
CA PRO A 220 6.39 29.47 7.07
C PRO A 220 5.05 30.20 6.84
N GLN A 221 4.95 31.46 7.28
CA GLN A 221 3.77 32.29 7.05
C GLN A 221 3.89 33.13 5.78
N ALA A 222 5.09 33.30 5.26
CA ALA A 222 5.39 34.04 4.04
C ALA A 222 6.21 33.19 3.04
N GLY A 223 6.56 33.79 1.89
CA GLY A 223 7.40 33.14 0.89
C GLY A 223 6.65 32.13 0.00
N SER A 224 7.42 31.39 -0.80
CA SER A 224 6.92 30.44 -1.82
C SER A 224 6.14 29.25 -1.24
N LEU A 225 6.41 28.87 0.01
CA LEU A 225 5.76 27.75 0.67
C LEU A 225 4.52 28.18 1.48
N SER A 226 4.15 29.46 1.54
CA SER A 226 3.08 29.96 2.39
C SER A 226 1.71 29.36 2.09
N SER A 227 1.37 29.14 0.82
CA SER A 227 0.12 28.49 0.41
C SER A 227 0.06 27.03 0.87
N ALA A 228 1.14 26.26 0.66
CA ALA A 228 1.25 24.89 1.12
C ALA A 228 1.21 24.82 2.66
N ALA A 229 1.95 25.68 3.33
CA ALA A 229 1.98 25.77 4.78
C ALA A 229 0.59 26.09 5.37
N ARG A 230 -0.16 27.00 4.73
CA ARG A 230 -1.54 27.32 5.13
C ARG A 230 -2.47 26.12 4.99
N ALA A 231 -2.39 25.38 3.89
CA ALA A 231 -3.19 24.18 3.69
C ALA A 231 -2.87 23.10 4.75
N ILE A 232 -1.59 22.83 5.01
CA ILE A 232 -1.12 21.91 6.04
C ILE A 232 -1.61 22.37 7.43
N ARG A 233 -1.44 23.63 7.77
CA ARG A 233 -1.92 24.21 9.04
C ARG A 233 -3.43 24.02 9.21
N ASN A 234 -4.20 24.32 8.19
CA ASN A 234 -5.66 24.21 8.25
C ASN A 234 -6.09 22.74 8.41
N GLY A 235 -5.47 21.79 7.69
CA GLY A 235 -5.70 20.37 7.87
C GLY A 235 -5.33 19.90 9.29
N PHE A 236 -4.17 20.30 9.79
CA PHE A 236 -3.71 19.99 11.15
C PHE A 236 -4.69 20.49 12.22
N LEU A 237 -5.13 21.75 12.10
CA LEU A 237 -6.09 22.34 13.03
C LEU A 237 -7.49 21.72 12.90
N SER A 238 -7.92 21.32 11.71
CA SER A 238 -9.19 20.61 11.52
C SER A 238 -9.19 19.27 12.26
N ALA A 239 -8.10 18.51 12.16
CA ALA A 239 -7.92 17.26 12.92
C ALA A 239 -7.89 17.53 14.43
N HIS A 240 -7.16 18.55 14.88
CA HIS A 240 -7.12 18.94 16.27
C HIS A 240 -8.51 19.31 16.82
N LEU A 241 -9.26 20.16 16.11
CA LEU A 241 -10.59 20.60 16.55
C LEU A 241 -11.62 19.48 16.55
N SER A 242 -11.50 18.49 15.67
CA SER A 242 -12.39 17.32 15.68
C SER A 242 -12.27 16.48 16.96
N VAL A 243 -11.13 16.57 17.64
CA VAL A 243 -10.82 15.85 18.89
C VAL A 243 -11.14 16.68 20.14
N VAL A 244 -10.95 18.01 20.09
CA VAL A 244 -11.04 18.93 21.25
C VAL A 244 -12.43 18.92 21.91
N GLY A 245 -13.50 18.59 21.18
CA GLY A 245 -14.83 18.44 21.79
C GLY A 245 -14.89 17.39 22.90
N ARG A 246 -13.96 16.44 22.91
CA ARG A 246 -13.87 15.32 23.87
C ARG A 246 -12.62 15.36 24.75
N ASN A 247 -11.54 16.04 24.36
CA ASN A 247 -10.29 16.05 25.10
C ASN A 247 -9.64 17.45 25.10
N ARG A 248 -10.06 18.32 26.02
CA ARG A 248 -9.58 19.72 26.17
C ARG A 248 -8.13 19.84 26.66
N SER A 249 -7.37 18.76 26.73
CA SER A 249 -6.06 18.72 27.40
C SER A 249 -4.86 19.03 26.48
N ILE A 250 -5.06 19.08 25.16
CA ILE A 250 -3.97 19.32 24.19
C ILE A 250 -4.10 20.76 23.66
N SER A 251 -3.01 21.54 23.76
CA SER A 251 -2.89 22.86 23.12
C SER A 251 -1.97 22.80 21.91
N VAL A 252 -2.25 23.63 20.89
CA VAL A 252 -1.43 23.79 19.69
C VAL A 252 -0.96 25.24 19.62
N GLU A 253 0.34 25.44 19.55
CA GLU A 253 0.99 26.74 19.40
C GLU A 253 1.60 26.84 18.00
N LEU A 254 1.44 28.00 17.35
CA LEU A 254 1.90 28.24 15.98
C LEU A 254 3.14 29.12 16.01
N TYR A 255 4.21 28.69 15.33
CA TYR A 255 5.47 29.41 15.20
C TYR A 255 5.79 29.64 13.71
N ASP A 256 6.25 30.86 13.40
CA ASP A 256 6.69 31.20 12.05
C ASP A 256 8.15 30.81 11.84
N THR A 257 8.42 29.98 10.84
CA THR A 257 9.78 29.56 10.53
C THR A 257 10.57 30.60 9.74
N GLU A 258 9.96 31.64 9.20
CA GLU A 258 10.67 32.69 8.43
C GLU A 258 11.40 33.71 9.30
N GLU A 259 10.96 33.89 10.54
CA GLU A 259 11.48 34.96 11.42
C GLU A 259 12.83 34.64 12.08
N SER A 260 13.22 33.35 12.18
CA SER A 260 14.37 32.93 12.95
C SER A 260 15.14 31.77 12.34
N ASP A 261 16.39 31.59 12.75
CA ASP A 261 17.13 30.35 12.51
C ASP A 261 16.41 29.17 13.17
N ILE A 262 16.35 28.03 12.49
CA ILE A 262 15.56 26.88 12.95
C ILE A 262 16.05 26.33 14.29
N SER A 263 17.36 26.36 14.56
CA SER A 263 17.92 25.85 15.82
C SER A 263 17.51 26.74 16.98
N LEU A 264 17.60 28.06 16.82
CA LEU A 264 17.16 29.02 17.83
C LEU A 264 15.66 28.95 18.09
N LEU A 265 14.88 28.76 17.03
CA LEU A 265 13.43 28.62 17.14
C LEU A 265 13.05 27.35 17.92
N ILE A 266 13.71 26.23 17.67
CA ILE A 266 13.48 24.98 18.40
C ILE A 266 13.88 25.11 19.87
N ASP A 267 15.02 25.72 20.16
CA ASP A 267 15.45 25.96 21.53
C ASP A 267 14.41 26.82 22.31
N GLN A 268 13.88 27.85 21.66
CA GLN A 268 12.80 28.66 22.22
C GLN A 268 11.54 27.81 22.50
N VAL A 269 11.09 27.03 21.51
CA VAL A 269 9.89 26.18 21.60
C VAL A 269 10.04 25.14 22.72
N ILE A 270 11.21 24.54 22.87
CA ILE A 270 11.52 23.63 23.99
C ILE A 270 11.47 24.36 25.32
N ALA A 271 12.04 25.58 25.39
CA ALA A 271 12.00 26.40 26.62
C ALA A 271 10.57 26.82 26.99
N ASP A 272 9.67 26.97 26.01
CA ASP A 272 8.25 27.22 26.22
C ASP A 272 7.51 26.00 26.79
N GLY A 273 8.17 24.83 26.89
CA GLY A 273 7.64 23.61 27.49
C GLY A 273 6.72 22.83 26.57
N VAL A 274 7.02 22.76 25.27
CA VAL A 274 6.32 21.95 24.29
C VAL A 274 6.76 20.49 24.40
N ASP A 275 5.82 19.56 24.26
CA ASP A 275 6.08 18.12 24.34
C ASP A 275 6.47 17.52 22.98
N ILE A 276 5.93 18.05 21.88
CA ILE A 276 6.19 17.58 20.51
C ILE A 276 6.23 18.77 19.57
N VAL A 277 7.19 18.77 18.65
CA VAL A 277 7.32 19.76 17.57
C VAL A 277 6.90 19.12 16.24
N VAL A 278 6.08 19.82 15.45
CA VAL A 278 5.66 19.42 14.09
C VAL A 278 6.10 20.49 13.09
N GLY A 279 6.87 20.10 12.10
CA GLY A 279 7.61 21.01 11.21
C GLY A 279 9.13 20.91 11.49
N PRO A 280 9.95 21.65 10.75
CA PRO A 280 9.63 22.57 9.67
C PRO A 280 9.21 21.90 8.37
N LEU A 281 8.72 22.72 7.41
CA LEU A 281 8.33 22.28 6.06
C LEU A 281 9.47 22.46 5.03
N ASP A 282 10.27 23.49 5.17
CA ASP A 282 11.37 23.80 4.25
C ASP A 282 12.50 22.76 4.32
N LYS A 283 12.98 22.29 3.15
CA LYS A 283 14.00 21.23 3.06
C LYS A 283 15.34 21.61 3.66
N ASP A 284 15.77 22.86 3.55
CA ASP A 284 17.06 23.28 4.08
C ASP A 284 17.01 23.37 5.60
N ARG A 285 15.86 23.80 6.15
CA ARG A 285 15.59 23.79 7.59
C ARG A 285 15.48 22.37 8.14
N VAL A 286 14.82 21.46 7.41
CA VAL A 286 14.79 20.02 7.77
C VAL A 286 16.20 19.44 7.75
N ARG A 287 17.01 19.78 6.75
CA ARG A 287 18.41 19.31 6.67
C ARG A 287 19.25 19.81 7.85
N ALA A 288 19.09 21.07 8.23
CA ALA A 288 19.76 21.62 9.40
C ALA A 288 19.36 20.89 10.68
N LEU A 289 18.06 20.61 10.86
CA LEU A 289 17.52 19.87 11.99
C LEU A 289 18.08 18.44 12.09
N VAL A 290 18.07 17.69 10.98
CA VAL A 290 18.50 16.28 10.96
C VAL A 290 19.99 16.12 11.20
N ARG A 291 20.79 17.13 10.83
CA ARG A 291 22.25 17.20 11.09
C ARG A 291 22.61 17.71 12.48
N GLY A 292 21.66 18.35 13.16
CA GLY A 292 21.85 18.92 14.48
C GLY A 292 21.96 17.88 15.58
N ASP A 293 22.10 18.36 16.80
CA ASP A 293 22.16 17.53 18.00
C ASP A 293 20.81 16.88 18.31
N THR A 294 20.84 15.83 19.12
CA THR A 294 19.63 15.16 19.61
C THR A 294 18.81 16.12 20.46
N LEU A 295 17.54 16.28 20.11
CA LEU A 295 16.62 17.19 20.77
C LEU A 295 15.99 16.56 22.02
N ALA A 296 15.61 17.38 22.97
CA ALA A 296 14.97 16.96 24.22
C ALA A 296 13.52 16.49 23.99
N VAL A 297 12.90 16.88 22.87
CA VAL A 297 11.52 16.52 22.50
C VAL A 297 11.48 15.91 21.09
N PRO A 298 10.53 15.02 20.80
CA PRO A 298 10.34 14.49 19.45
C PRO A 298 9.97 15.58 18.46
N VAL A 299 10.55 15.52 17.27
CA VAL A 299 10.24 16.43 16.15
C VAL A 299 9.77 15.64 14.94
N VAL A 300 8.63 16.02 14.40
CA VAL A 300 8.08 15.47 13.14
C VAL A 300 8.28 16.52 12.06
N ALA A 301 9.40 16.45 11.33
CA ALA A 301 9.66 17.31 10.19
C ALA A 301 8.68 16.98 9.06
N LEU A 302 8.16 18.02 8.38
CA LEU A 302 7.14 17.88 7.32
C LEU A 302 7.74 17.84 5.92
N ASN A 303 8.96 17.36 5.82
CA ASN A 303 9.65 17.08 4.57
C ASN A 303 10.73 16.01 4.78
N ARG A 304 11.23 15.45 3.68
CA ARG A 304 12.28 14.42 3.69
C ARG A 304 13.52 14.90 2.95
N VAL A 305 14.68 14.67 3.56
CA VAL A 305 15.99 14.89 2.94
C VAL A 305 16.68 13.55 2.72
N SER A 306 17.31 13.41 1.55
CA SER A 306 18.05 12.20 1.16
C SER A 306 19.45 12.27 1.76
N GLU A 307 19.61 11.94 3.04
CA GLU A 307 20.93 11.88 3.66
C GLU A 307 21.15 10.53 4.33
N THR A 308 22.31 9.97 4.07
CA THR A 308 22.75 8.67 4.57
C THR A 308 23.17 8.69 6.05
N ALA A 309 23.24 9.87 6.66
CA ALA A 309 23.60 10.04 8.06
C ALA A 309 22.58 10.92 8.78
N VAL A 310 21.53 10.31 9.31
CA VAL A 310 20.67 10.94 10.30
C VAL A 310 21.38 10.82 11.65
N SER A 311 21.92 11.92 12.16
CA SER A 311 22.58 11.94 13.47
C SER A 311 21.60 12.14 14.62
N ASN A 312 20.38 12.62 14.33
CA ASN A 312 19.40 12.99 15.35
C ASN A 312 18.28 11.94 15.45
N SER A 313 18.36 11.10 16.49
CA SER A 313 17.37 10.04 16.77
C SER A 313 16.00 10.56 17.22
N SER A 314 15.88 11.85 17.58
CA SER A 314 14.62 12.49 17.99
C SER A 314 13.83 13.09 16.82
N SER A 315 14.39 13.08 15.61
CA SER A 315 13.76 13.65 14.41
C SER A 315 13.13 12.58 13.54
N LEU A 316 11.84 12.70 13.30
CA LEU A 316 11.09 11.90 12.34
C LEU A 316 10.82 12.73 11.09
N GLN A 317 10.86 12.12 9.92
CA GLN A 317 10.63 12.81 8.65
C GLN A 317 9.36 12.28 8.00
N LEU A 318 8.28 13.04 8.07
CA LEU A 318 7.00 12.77 7.41
C LEU A 318 6.93 13.57 6.09
N SER A 319 6.59 12.93 4.99
CA SER A 319 6.53 13.63 3.70
C SER A 319 5.55 12.99 2.74
N MET A 320 5.08 13.79 1.77
CA MET A 320 4.35 13.32 0.58
C MET A 320 5.27 13.43 -0.62
N VAL A 321 6.08 12.43 -0.85
CA VAL A 321 7.02 12.40 -1.98
C VAL A 321 6.61 11.33 -2.98
N VAL A 322 6.86 11.60 -4.26
CA VAL A 322 6.50 10.69 -5.36
C VAL A 322 7.25 9.35 -5.28
N GLU A 323 8.39 9.32 -4.62
CA GLU A 323 9.18 8.11 -4.41
C GLU A 323 8.43 7.03 -3.62
N ASP A 324 7.49 7.42 -2.74
CA ASP A 324 6.63 6.47 -2.03
C ASP A 324 5.59 5.85 -2.99
N ASP A 325 5.02 6.64 -3.89
CA ASP A 325 4.13 6.17 -4.95
C ASP A 325 4.86 5.24 -5.92
N VAL A 326 6.07 5.62 -6.33
CA VAL A 326 6.92 4.80 -7.19
C VAL A 326 7.28 3.46 -6.55
N SER A 327 7.57 3.45 -5.25
CA SER A 327 7.81 2.21 -4.51
C SER A 327 6.59 1.28 -4.53
N ALA A 328 5.38 1.84 -4.45
CA ALA A 328 4.15 1.07 -4.60
C ALA A 328 3.96 0.56 -6.04
N ILE A 329 4.27 1.39 -7.05
CA ILE A 329 4.22 1.00 -8.47
C ILE A 329 5.20 -0.16 -8.75
N ALA A 330 6.43 -0.08 -8.27
CA ALA A 330 7.41 -1.16 -8.45
C ALA A 330 6.94 -2.49 -7.87
N ARG A 331 6.32 -2.47 -6.67
CA ARG A 331 5.69 -3.66 -6.07
C ARG A 331 4.51 -4.15 -6.92
N LYS A 332 3.65 -3.24 -7.38
CA LYS A 332 2.49 -3.61 -8.20
C LYS A 332 2.89 -4.30 -9.50
N LEU A 333 3.96 -3.86 -10.15
CA LEU A 333 4.51 -4.52 -11.34
C LEU A 333 5.00 -5.95 -11.02
N GLN A 334 5.58 -6.18 -9.84
CA GLN A 334 5.94 -7.53 -9.38
C GLN A 334 4.68 -8.39 -9.17
N ASP A 335 3.65 -7.86 -8.52
CA ASP A 335 2.36 -8.55 -8.31
C ASP A 335 1.69 -8.91 -9.64
N MET A 336 1.81 -8.03 -10.65
CA MET A 336 1.35 -8.28 -12.02
C MET A 336 2.23 -9.27 -12.79
N ARG A 337 3.36 -9.71 -12.21
CA ARG A 337 4.37 -10.54 -12.87
C ARG A 337 4.88 -9.94 -14.18
N ALA A 338 4.97 -8.61 -14.23
CA ALA A 338 5.52 -7.93 -15.38
C ALA A 338 7.03 -8.22 -15.47
N GLU A 339 7.49 -8.65 -16.63
CA GLU A 339 8.90 -8.86 -16.94
C GLU A 339 9.46 -7.72 -17.79
N ARG A 340 8.64 -7.12 -18.64
CA ARG A 340 9.02 -6.07 -19.58
C ARG A 340 8.01 -4.94 -19.60
N ILE A 341 8.48 -3.74 -19.33
CA ILE A 341 7.64 -2.54 -19.27
C ILE A 341 8.12 -1.48 -20.25
N LEU A 342 7.20 -0.61 -20.69
CA LEU A 342 7.53 0.66 -21.32
C LEU A 342 7.43 1.78 -20.30
N LEU A 343 8.31 2.76 -20.37
CA LEU A 343 8.33 3.93 -19.50
C LEU A 343 8.18 5.22 -20.32
N PHE A 344 7.10 5.96 -20.05
CA PHE A 344 6.89 7.32 -20.57
C PHE A 344 7.16 8.35 -19.48
N ILE A 345 7.90 9.40 -19.81
CA ILE A 345 8.32 10.45 -18.89
C ILE A 345 7.91 11.79 -19.47
N GLY A 346 7.06 12.52 -18.76
CA GLY A 346 6.62 13.87 -19.11
C GLY A 346 7.65 14.94 -18.76
N GLN A 347 7.27 16.17 -19.02
CA GLN A 347 8.17 17.34 -18.90
C GLN A 347 8.29 17.88 -17.46
N ASP A 348 7.32 17.59 -16.60
CA ASP A 348 7.31 18.06 -15.24
C ASP A 348 8.50 17.53 -14.42
N PHE A 349 9.03 18.35 -13.54
CA PHE A 349 10.18 17.98 -12.69
C PHE A 349 9.94 16.71 -11.86
N TRP A 350 8.70 16.46 -11.42
CA TRP A 350 8.35 15.25 -10.66
C TRP A 350 8.46 13.99 -11.52
N CYS A 351 8.18 14.07 -12.83
CA CYS A 351 8.26 12.94 -13.77
C CYS A 351 9.69 12.38 -13.86
N ALA A 352 10.67 13.27 -14.00
CA ALA A 352 12.08 12.90 -14.03
C ALA A 352 12.52 12.25 -12.70
N ARG A 353 12.10 12.80 -11.55
CA ARG A 353 12.39 12.21 -10.24
C ARG A 353 11.76 10.82 -10.09
N ALA A 354 10.50 10.68 -10.50
CA ALA A 354 9.80 9.41 -10.45
C ALA A 354 10.48 8.33 -11.31
N SER A 355 10.97 8.70 -12.50
CA SER A 355 11.67 7.75 -13.37
C SER A 355 12.99 7.25 -12.77
N VAL A 356 13.75 8.13 -12.11
CA VAL A 356 14.98 7.74 -11.40
C VAL A 356 14.64 6.79 -10.24
N ALA A 357 13.66 7.17 -9.43
CA ALA A 357 13.23 6.36 -8.30
C ALA A 357 12.69 4.98 -8.75
N LEU A 358 11.98 4.90 -9.89
CA LEU A 358 11.51 3.62 -10.43
C LEU A 358 12.67 2.70 -10.79
N LYS A 359 13.68 3.21 -11.47
CA LYS A 359 14.86 2.44 -11.86
C LYS A 359 15.61 1.87 -10.66
N GLU A 360 15.62 2.60 -9.54
CA GLU A 360 16.21 2.16 -8.29
C GLU A 360 15.34 1.13 -7.54
N ALA A 361 14.01 1.24 -7.65
CA ALA A 361 13.06 0.40 -6.93
C ALA A 361 12.67 -0.89 -7.67
N LEU A 362 12.91 -0.98 -8.99
CA LEU A 362 12.55 -2.14 -9.79
C LEU A 362 13.34 -3.38 -9.37
N SER A 363 12.63 -4.50 -9.25
CA SER A 363 13.26 -5.83 -9.14
C SER A 363 14.13 -6.12 -10.37
N PRO A 364 15.29 -6.78 -10.21
CA PRO A 364 16.13 -7.21 -11.34
C PRO A 364 15.42 -8.09 -12.37
N ALA A 365 14.29 -8.69 -12.01
CA ALA A 365 13.47 -9.49 -12.91
C ALA A 365 12.66 -8.62 -13.90
N ILE A 366 12.43 -7.35 -13.59
CA ILE A 366 11.64 -6.43 -14.43
C ILE A 366 12.60 -5.54 -15.24
N ARG A 367 12.42 -5.53 -16.55
CA ARG A 367 13.25 -4.73 -17.47
C ARG A 367 12.44 -3.63 -18.12
N ILE A 368 12.97 -2.42 -18.14
CA ILE A 368 12.48 -1.35 -18.99
C ILE A 368 12.90 -1.68 -20.43
N ALA A 369 11.93 -2.08 -21.24
CA ALA A 369 12.15 -2.48 -22.63
C ALA A 369 12.44 -1.28 -23.54
N ASP A 370 11.83 -0.13 -23.22
CA ASP A 370 12.09 1.15 -23.84
C ASP A 370 11.67 2.29 -22.91
N GLU A 371 12.31 3.44 -23.05
CA GLU A 371 12.07 4.64 -22.27
C GLU A 371 11.93 5.85 -23.20
N THR A 372 10.90 6.65 -23.02
CA THR A 372 10.63 7.80 -23.86
C THR A 372 10.38 9.05 -23.04
N LEU A 373 11.18 10.08 -23.26
CA LEU A 373 10.93 11.43 -22.77
C LEU A 373 9.99 12.13 -23.75
N LEU A 374 8.84 12.58 -23.25
CA LEU A 374 7.86 13.32 -24.04
C LEU A 374 8.28 14.80 -24.10
N SER A 375 8.60 15.29 -25.29
CA SER A 375 9.07 16.67 -25.50
C SER A 375 7.96 17.59 -26.02
N ASP A 376 7.03 17.05 -26.80
CA ASP A 376 5.91 17.81 -27.39
C ASP A 376 4.69 16.89 -27.54
N LEU A 377 3.51 17.42 -27.20
CA LEU A 377 2.24 16.71 -27.35
C LEU A 377 1.98 16.26 -28.80
N SER A 378 2.44 17.03 -29.78
CA SER A 378 2.29 16.72 -31.21
C SER A 378 3.12 15.51 -31.67
N GLU A 379 4.19 15.17 -30.95
CA GLU A 379 5.10 14.07 -31.28
C GLU A 379 4.79 12.77 -30.54
N ILE A 380 3.86 12.79 -29.57
CA ILE A 380 3.55 11.63 -28.73
C ILE A 380 3.14 10.41 -29.56
N THR A 381 2.29 10.59 -30.57
CA THR A 381 1.85 9.48 -31.44
C THR A 381 3.03 8.83 -32.15
N GLN A 382 4.00 9.60 -32.61
CA GLN A 382 5.21 9.09 -33.25
C GLN A 382 6.10 8.37 -32.21
N SER A 383 6.29 8.95 -31.04
CA SER A 383 7.06 8.36 -29.94
C SER A 383 6.48 7.01 -29.53
N VAL A 384 5.16 6.92 -29.38
CA VAL A 384 4.45 5.66 -29.07
C VAL A 384 4.64 4.64 -30.20
N SER A 385 4.55 5.05 -31.48
CA SER A 385 4.80 4.18 -32.63
C SER A 385 6.21 3.58 -32.62
N GLN A 386 7.21 4.38 -32.19
CA GLN A 386 8.61 3.93 -32.13
C GLN A 386 8.81 2.87 -31.03
N VAL A 387 8.38 3.13 -29.80
CA VAL A 387 8.57 2.19 -28.67
C VAL A 387 7.75 0.90 -28.83
N LEU A 388 6.61 0.98 -29.53
CA LEU A 388 5.80 -0.19 -29.93
C LEU A 388 6.35 -0.91 -31.17
N LEU A 389 7.44 -0.42 -31.77
CA LEU A 389 8.06 -0.97 -32.98
C LEU A 389 7.15 -1.00 -34.23
N VAL A 390 6.05 -0.23 -34.23
CA VAL A 390 5.11 -0.14 -35.35
C VAL A 390 5.80 0.51 -36.56
N ALA A 391 6.57 1.56 -36.34
CA ALA A 391 7.35 2.20 -37.40
C ALA A 391 8.33 1.23 -38.09
N GLN A 392 8.96 0.34 -37.32
CA GLN A 392 9.84 -0.71 -37.88
C GLN A 392 9.07 -1.77 -38.66
N SER A 393 7.84 -2.08 -38.24
CA SER A 393 6.95 -2.99 -38.98
C SER A 393 6.61 -2.41 -40.34
N ASN A 394 6.28 -1.12 -40.42
CA ASN A 394 6.02 -0.39 -41.68
C ASN A 394 7.26 -0.37 -42.59
N SER A 395 8.43 -0.01 -42.06
CA SER A 395 9.69 0.02 -42.85
C SER A 395 10.12 -1.36 -43.36
N ARG A 396 9.76 -2.45 -42.66
CA ARG A 396 9.97 -3.81 -43.15
C ARG A 396 9.02 -4.15 -44.29
N HIS A 397 7.77 -3.71 -44.20
CA HIS A 397 6.79 -3.89 -45.26
C HIS A 397 7.22 -3.16 -46.53
N GLU A 398 7.56 -1.89 -46.49
CA GLU A 398 8.05 -1.11 -47.62
C GLU A 398 9.22 -1.82 -48.36
N ARG A 399 10.17 -2.35 -47.59
CA ARG A 399 11.30 -3.12 -48.15
C ARG A 399 10.89 -4.43 -48.81
N LEU A 400 9.85 -5.09 -48.28
CA LEU A 400 9.30 -6.32 -48.87
C LEU A 400 8.53 -6.00 -50.14
N GLU A 401 7.76 -4.93 -50.16
CA GLU A 401 6.98 -4.46 -51.32
C GLU A 401 7.89 -4.10 -52.47
N ASP A 402 9.04 -3.44 -52.19
CA ASP A 402 10.09 -3.17 -53.19
C ASP A 402 10.71 -4.43 -53.77
N LEU A 403 10.73 -5.55 -53.05
CA LEU A 403 11.38 -6.79 -53.48
C LEU A 403 10.45 -7.74 -54.21
N ILE A 404 9.18 -7.84 -53.80
CA ILE A 404 8.25 -8.88 -54.23
C ILE A 404 6.91 -8.33 -54.75
N GLY A 405 6.74 -6.98 -54.78
CA GLY A 405 5.50 -6.32 -55.23
C GLY A 405 4.45 -6.22 -54.09
N GLU A 406 3.25 -5.75 -54.44
CA GLU A 406 2.17 -5.52 -53.48
C GLU A 406 1.87 -6.76 -52.63
N VAL A 407 1.88 -6.58 -51.29
CA VAL A 407 1.56 -7.62 -50.32
C VAL A 407 0.53 -7.05 -49.34
N GLU A 408 -0.50 -7.83 -49.03
CA GLU A 408 -1.44 -7.47 -47.98
C GLU A 408 -0.71 -7.36 -46.64
N PHE A 409 -0.77 -6.16 -46.01
CA PHE A 409 -0.03 -5.84 -44.81
C PHE A 409 -0.90 -5.15 -43.78
N ARG A 410 -0.67 -5.54 -42.53
CA ARG A 410 -1.17 -4.84 -41.36
C ARG A 410 0.02 -4.62 -40.39
N ALA A 411 0.31 -3.38 -40.09
CA ALA A 411 1.34 -3.06 -39.09
C ALA A 411 1.05 -3.75 -37.75
N ARG A 412 2.08 -4.38 -37.20
CA ARG A 412 1.95 -5.07 -35.89
C ARG A 412 2.85 -4.40 -34.87
N ARG A 413 2.30 -4.16 -33.70
CA ARG A 413 3.08 -3.76 -32.54
C ARG A 413 3.88 -4.95 -31.99
N ARG A 414 4.87 -4.65 -31.13
CA ARG A 414 5.52 -5.67 -30.30
C ARG A 414 4.50 -6.26 -29.30
N GLU A 415 4.63 -7.53 -28.98
CA GLU A 415 3.72 -8.27 -28.10
C GLU A 415 4.39 -8.68 -26.77
N ASP A 416 5.65 -8.25 -26.56
CA ASP A 416 6.47 -8.64 -25.41
C ASP A 416 6.43 -7.63 -24.26
N ILE A 417 5.45 -6.73 -24.24
CA ILE A 417 5.24 -5.73 -23.20
C ILE A 417 4.11 -6.16 -22.28
N ASP A 418 4.39 -6.22 -20.98
CA ASP A 418 3.44 -6.67 -19.96
C ASP A 418 2.69 -5.50 -19.31
N ALA A 419 3.35 -4.32 -19.19
CA ALA A 419 2.74 -3.12 -18.63
C ALA A 419 3.40 -1.85 -19.16
N ILE A 420 2.69 -0.73 -19.04
CA ILE A 420 3.17 0.61 -19.33
C ILE A 420 3.17 1.40 -18.02
N VAL A 421 4.28 2.04 -17.70
CA VAL A 421 4.37 3.04 -16.62
C VAL A 421 4.49 4.41 -17.27
N ALA A 422 3.63 5.35 -16.85
CA ALA A 422 3.69 6.71 -17.36
C ALA A 422 3.74 7.71 -16.19
N PHE A 423 4.85 8.42 -16.10
CA PHE A 423 4.98 9.58 -15.23
C PHE A 423 4.82 10.82 -16.10
N VAL A 424 3.61 11.31 -16.18
CA VAL A 424 3.16 12.34 -17.13
C VAL A 424 2.09 13.21 -16.46
N ASP A 425 1.90 14.44 -16.93
CA ASP A 425 0.73 15.22 -16.55
C ASP A 425 -0.55 14.66 -17.20
N TYR A 426 -1.71 15.23 -16.84
CA TYR A 426 -2.99 14.72 -17.33
C TYR A 426 -3.20 14.95 -18.84
N ALA A 427 -2.66 16.02 -19.41
CA ALA A 427 -2.76 16.31 -20.85
C ALA A 427 -1.88 15.38 -21.67
N GLU A 428 -0.64 15.15 -21.21
CA GLU A 428 0.28 14.17 -21.77
C GLU A 428 -0.30 12.76 -21.69
N PHE A 429 -0.91 12.40 -20.53
CA PHE A 429 -1.57 11.12 -20.32
C PHE A 429 -2.68 10.88 -21.34
N GLY A 430 -3.52 11.90 -21.60
CA GLY A 430 -4.56 11.82 -22.62
C GLY A 430 -4.00 11.54 -24.02
N SER A 431 -2.90 12.19 -24.37
CA SER A 431 -2.23 12.00 -25.65
C SER A 431 -1.58 10.61 -25.77
N VAL A 432 -0.94 10.14 -24.69
CA VAL A 432 -0.34 8.79 -24.63
C VAL A 432 -1.42 7.72 -24.78
N THR A 433 -2.53 7.80 -24.03
CA THR A 433 -3.60 6.79 -24.10
C THR A 433 -4.29 6.77 -25.48
N ALA A 434 -4.51 7.92 -26.09
CA ALA A 434 -5.05 8.02 -27.45
C ALA A 434 -4.09 7.41 -28.48
N ALA A 435 -2.78 7.67 -28.37
CA ALA A 435 -1.78 7.09 -29.25
C ALA A 435 -1.64 5.56 -29.08
N LEU A 436 -1.71 5.07 -27.84
CA LEU A 436 -1.74 3.62 -27.56
C LEU A 436 -2.96 2.94 -28.21
N GLN A 437 -4.12 3.54 -28.09
CA GLN A 437 -5.34 3.06 -28.72
C GLN A 437 -5.22 3.05 -30.25
N TYR A 438 -4.69 4.12 -30.83
CA TYR A 438 -4.45 4.23 -32.28
C TYR A 438 -3.53 3.12 -32.81
N HIS A 439 -2.51 2.73 -32.04
CA HIS A 439 -1.57 1.67 -32.38
C HIS A 439 -1.97 0.28 -31.87
N PHE A 440 -3.25 0.07 -31.51
CA PHE A 440 -3.79 -1.21 -31.03
C PHE A 440 -3.06 -1.75 -29.78
N ALA A 441 -2.63 -0.85 -28.90
CA ALA A 441 -1.95 -1.18 -27.63
C ALA A 441 -2.79 -0.81 -26.40
N GLY A 442 -4.07 -0.49 -26.57
CA GLY A 442 -4.96 -0.12 -25.46
C GLY A 442 -5.34 -1.29 -24.53
N ASP A 443 -4.92 -2.51 -24.86
CA ASP A 443 -5.07 -3.70 -24.01
C ASP A 443 -3.91 -3.88 -23.01
N ILE A 444 -2.80 -3.15 -23.18
CA ILE A 444 -1.67 -3.20 -22.25
C ILE A 444 -2.03 -2.41 -20.99
N PRO A 445 -1.90 -3.00 -19.79
CA PRO A 445 -2.17 -2.30 -18.54
C PRO A 445 -1.31 -1.04 -18.38
N ILE A 446 -1.95 0.07 -18.01
CA ILE A 446 -1.27 1.35 -17.77
C ILE A 446 -1.27 1.61 -16.27
N VAL A 447 -0.11 2.00 -15.73
CA VAL A 447 0.09 2.33 -14.33
C VAL A 447 0.69 3.74 -14.25
N VAL A 448 0.06 4.61 -13.45
CA VAL A 448 0.50 6.00 -13.24
C VAL A 448 0.59 6.33 -11.75
N ALA A 449 1.28 7.42 -11.42
CA ALA A 449 1.33 7.95 -10.07
C ALA A 449 0.20 8.97 -9.81
N GLU A 450 -0.13 9.22 -8.54
CA GLU A 450 -1.18 10.16 -8.11
C GLU A 450 -1.09 11.52 -8.80
N PRO A 451 0.10 12.15 -8.96
CA PRO A 451 0.19 13.46 -9.56
C PRO A 451 -0.40 13.58 -10.96
N THR A 452 -0.45 12.50 -11.74
CA THR A 452 -1.04 12.47 -13.09
C THR A 452 -2.51 12.95 -13.08
N PHE A 453 -3.28 12.63 -12.03
CA PHE A 453 -4.70 12.98 -11.95
C PHE A 453 -4.99 14.26 -11.14
N ARG A 454 -3.97 14.98 -10.70
CA ARG A 454 -4.11 16.16 -9.84
C ARG A 454 -4.86 17.30 -10.52
N ASP A 455 -4.55 17.57 -11.79
CA ASP A 455 -5.11 18.63 -12.60
C ASP A 455 -6.17 18.14 -13.60
N ARG A 456 -6.93 17.12 -13.20
CA ARG A 456 -7.96 16.50 -14.03
C ARG A 456 -9.19 17.42 -14.18
N GLU A 457 -9.12 18.37 -15.12
CA GLU A 457 -10.22 19.27 -15.43
C GLU A 457 -11.22 18.68 -16.45
N GLN A 458 -10.72 17.95 -17.45
CA GLN A 458 -11.52 17.33 -18.51
C GLN A 458 -11.29 15.81 -18.52
N ARG A 459 -12.32 15.08 -18.94
CA ARG A 459 -12.23 13.60 -19.06
C ARG A 459 -11.44 13.22 -20.30
N VAL A 460 -10.50 12.30 -20.15
CA VAL A 460 -9.77 11.68 -21.25
C VAL A 460 -10.55 10.46 -21.75
N GLU A 461 -10.65 10.29 -23.07
CA GLU A 461 -11.50 9.26 -23.69
C GLU A 461 -11.05 7.84 -23.34
N TYR A 462 -9.75 7.60 -23.30
CA TYR A 462 -9.17 6.24 -23.13
C TYR A 462 -8.53 6.02 -21.76
N GLU A 463 -9.03 6.67 -20.70
CA GLU A 463 -8.48 6.54 -19.35
C GLU A 463 -8.96 5.30 -18.58
N ASN A 464 -10.07 4.68 -19.01
CA ASN A 464 -10.68 3.55 -18.29
C ASN A 464 -9.74 2.35 -18.17
N GLY A 465 -9.70 1.78 -16.98
CA GLY A 465 -8.83 0.64 -16.66
C GLY A 465 -7.42 1.02 -16.23
N THR A 466 -7.04 2.30 -16.29
CA THR A 466 -5.75 2.77 -15.77
C THR A 466 -5.66 2.55 -14.27
N LEU A 467 -4.56 1.97 -13.83
CA LEU A 467 -4.22 1.82 -12.42
C LEU A 467 -3.41 3.01 -11.95
N PHE A 468 -3.71 3.53 -10.78
CA PHE A 468 -2.96 4.65 -10.22
C PHE A 468 -2.82 4.55 -8.71
N THR A 469 -1.73 5.11 -8.19
CA THR A 469 -1.61 5.34 -6.75
C THR A 469 -2.49 6.52 -6.35
N SER A 470 -3.08 6.46 -5.17
CA SER A 470 -3.94 7.53 -4.66
C SER A 470 -3.83 7.66 -3.15
N ILE A 471 -4.40 8.74 -2.64
CA ILE A 471 -4.55 8.95 -1.21
C ILE A 471 -5.95 8.48 -0.75
N PRO A 472 -6.08 7.88 0.45
CA PRO A 472 -7.36 7.46 1.00
C PRO A 472 -8.41 8.56 1.00
N ALA A 473 -8.01 9.78 1.33
CA ALA A 473 -8.91 10.93 1.35
C ALA A 473 -9.63 11.20 0.02
N THR A 474 -9.04 10.83 -1.11
CA THR A 474 -9.64 10.97 -2.45
C THR A 474 -10.62 9.85 -2.76
N LEU A 475 -10.25 8.60 -2.47
CA LEU A 475 -11.06 7.44 -2.87
C LEU A 475 -12.11 7.06 -1.80
N TYR A 476 -11.84 7.42 -0.53
CA TYR A 476 -12.72 7.12 0.62
C TYR A 476 -12.87 8.35 1.52
N PRO A 477 -13.51 9.43 1.03
CA PRO A 477 -13.65 10.66 1.81
C PRO A 477 -14.60 10.44 2.99
N ASN A 478 -14.09 10.63 4.21
CA ASN A 478 -14.92 10.63 5.41
C ASN A 478 -15.59 12.00 5.65
N SER A 479 -16.45 12.11 6.67
CA SER A 479 -17.19 13.35 6.98
C SER A 479 -16.27 14.55 7.24
N LEU A 480 -15.13 14.35 7.92
CA LEU A 480 -14.17 15.44 8.19
C LEU A 480 -13.52 15.94 6.89
N ILE A 481 -13.18 15.04 5.98
CA ILE A 481 -12.64 15.35 4.66
C ILE A 481 -13.67 16.13 3.82
N GLN A 482 -14.93 15.71 3.83
CA GLN A 482 -16.02 16.41 3.12
C GLN A 482 -16.25 17.81 3.70
N GLU A 483 -16.17 17.97 5.01
CA GLU A 483 -16.29 19.28 5.68
C GLU A 483 -15.13 20.22 5.29
N VAL A 484 -13.90 19.72 5.21
CA VAL A 484 -12.73 20.49 4.75
C VAL A 484 -12.92 20.93 3.30
N HIS A 485 -13.37 20.05 2.42
CA HIS A 485 -13.66 20.40 1.03
C HIS A 485 -14.71 21.52 0.90
N GLY A 486 -15.72 21.52 1.76
CA GLY A 486 -16.77 22.54 1.76
C GLY A 486 -16.36 23.86 2.43
N SER A 487 -15.35 23.84 3.31
CA SER A 487 -15.01 24.99 4.17
C SER A 487 -13.92 25.89 3.59
N PHE A 488 -13.06 25.40 2.71
CA PHE A 488 -11.91 26.15 2.19
C PHE A 488 -11.97 26.30 0.68
N THR A 489 -11.80 27.54 0.19
CA THR A 489 -11.92 27.87 -1.25
C THR A 489 -10.80 27.30 -2.11
N ASP A 490 -9.61 27.12 -1.53
CA ASP A 490 -8.42 26.52 -2.17
C ASP A 490 -8.27 25.02 -1.86
N ALA A 491 -9.23 24.41 -1.17
CA ALA A 491 -9.17 23.00 -0.78
C ALA A 491 -9.13 22.06 -2.00
N ARG A 492 -9.71 22.46 -3.13
CA ARG A 492 -9.72 21.61 -4.33
C ARG A 492 -8.32 21.39 -4.89
N GLU A 493 -7.52 22.46 -5.03
CA GLU A 493 -6.17 22.39 -5.58
C GLU A 493 -5.15 21.86 -4.58
N LEU A 494 -5.29 22.25 -3.30
CA LEU A 494 -4.35 21.93 -2.23
C LEU A 494 -4.82 20.77 -1.35
N PHE A 495 -5.85 20.05 -1.77
CA PHE A 495 -6.50 19.00 -0.98
C PHE A 495 -5.52 17.95 -0.40
N PRO A 496 -4.54 17.43 -1.16
CA PRO A 496 -3.58 16.50 -0.58
C PRO A 496 -2.78 17.09 0.59
N LEU A 497 -2.54 18.41 0.59
CA LEU A 497 -1.81 19.09 1.66
C LEU A 497 -2.69 19.31 2.91
N TYR A 498 -4.00 19.51 2.73
CA TYR A 498 -4.94 19.50 3.86
C TYR A 498 -4.97 18.12 4.53
N ALA A 499 -5.11 17.05 3.72
CA ALA A 499 -5.08 15.68 4.21
C ALA A 499 -3.74 15.35 4.91
N PHE A 500 -2.62 15.82 4.34
CA PHE A 500 -1.29 15.69 4.95
C PHE A 500 -1.17 16.41 6.29
N GLY A 501 -1.77 17.60 6.42
CA GLY A 501 -1.82 18.32 7.69
C GLY A 501 -2.58 17.54 8.78
N MET A 502 -3.71 16.91 8.42
CA MET A 502 -4.44 16.02 9.32
C MET A 502 -3.59 14.83 9.78
N ASP A 503 -2.85 14.25 8.85
CA ASP A 503 -1.96 13.13 9.14
C ASP A 503 -0.77 13.56 10.00
N ALA A 504 -0.23 14.75 9.79
CA ALA A 504 0.83 15.29 10.63
C ALA A 504 0.40 15.41 12.11
N TYR A 505 -0.85 15.85 12.36
CA TYR A 505 -1.42 15.84 13.71
C TYR A 505 -1.55 14.42 14.27
N ARG A 506 -2.08 13.49 13.45
CA ARG A 506 -2.25 12.10 13.84
C ARG A 506 -0.92 11.41 14.13
N VAL A 507 0.10 11.60 13.29
CA VAL A 507 1.45 11.06 13.47
C VAL A 507 2.08 11.59 14.74
N ALA A 508 2.00 12.91 14.99
CA ALA A 508 2.56 13.52 16.21
C ALA A 508 2.00 12.87 17.48
N LEU A 509 0.72 12.54 17.51
CA LEU A 509 0.08 11.90 18.67
C LEU A 509 0.32 10.40 18.78
N ASN A 510 0.80 9.76 17.71
CA ASN A 510 0.98 8.31 17.63
C ASN A 510 2.45 7.89 17.41
N ILE A 511 3.41 8.76 17.72
CA ILE A 511 4.85 8.43 17.62
C ILE A 511 5.19 7.11 18.34
N PRO A 512 4.69 6.81 19.56
CA PRO A 512 5.00 5.56 20.24
C PRO A 512 4.44 4.31 19.53
N VAL A 513 3.32 4.44 18.85
CA VAL A 513 2.73 3.36 18.04
C VAL A 513 3.66 3.03 16.88
N LEU A 514 4.07 4.06 16.13
CA LEU A 514 5.02 3.91 15.03
C LEU A 514 6.40 3.41 15.49
N ALA A 515 6.88 3.86 16.65
CA ALA A 515 8.18 3.45 17.21
C ALA A 515 8.23 1.96 17.61
N ARG A 516 7.08 1.33 17.84
CA ARG A 516 6.97 -0.12 18.10
C ARG A 516 6.94 -0.97 16.83
N GLY A 517 6.96 -0.33 15.65
CA GLY A 517 6.89 -1.01 14.36
C GLY A 517 5.46 -1.17 13.82
N ASP A 518 4.46 -0.63 14.52
CA ASP A 518 3.07 -0.69 14.07
C ASP A 518 2.81 0.31 12.94
N SER A 519 1.84 -0.03 12.07
CA SER A 519 1.39 0.87 11.01
C SER A 519 0.32 1.83 11.52
N LEU A 520 0.32 3.06 11.01
CA LEU A 520 -0.67 4.09 11.32
C LEU A 520 -1.44 4.48 10.06
N PHE A 521 -2.78 4.42 10.15
CA PHE A 521 -3.64 4.82 9.03
C PHE A 521 -3.82 6.32 9.01
N GLY A 522 -3.63 6.91 7.83
CA GLY A 522 -3.84 8.31 7.59
C GLY A 522 -4.78 8.57 6.42
N HIS A 523 -5.01 9.85 6.16
CA HIS A 523 -5.79 10.36 5.04
C HIS A 523 -4.98 10.33 3.73
N THR A 524 -3.64 10.29 3.83
CA THR A 524 -2.74 10.28 2.67
C THR A 524 -2.09 8.92 2.43
N GLY A 525 -2.26 7.96 3.31
CA GLY A 525 -1.74 6.59 3.18
C GLY A 525 -1.55 5.89 4.51
N VAL A 526 -0.94 4.71 4.46
CA VAL A 526 -0.49 3.97 5.64
C VAL A 526 0.95 4.35 5.96
N PHE A 527 1.21 4.68 7.21
CA PHE A 527 2.53 5.10 7.67
C PHE A 527 3.21 4.01 8.49
N SER A 528 4.52 3.86 8.28
CA SER A 528 5.41 3.05 9.10
C SER A 528 6.76 3.74 9.25
N ILE A 529 7.46 3.53 10.35
CA ILE A 529 8.81 4.08 10.57
C ILE A 529 9.86 3.12 10.01
N ARG A 530 10.85 3.65 9.31
CA ARG A 530 12.10 2.97 8.95
C ARG A 530 13.17 3.26 10.00
N GLU A 531 14.17 2.40 10.12
CA GLU A 531 15.31 2.57 11.05
C GLU A 531 16.00 3.95 10.97
N SER A 532 15.95 4.59 9.79
CA SER A 532 16.50 5.93 9.56
C SER A 532 15.67 7.09 10.13
N GLY A 533 14.57 6.83 10.86
CA GLY A 533 13.64 7.87 11.31
C GLY A 533 12.73 8.43 10.20
N VAL A 534 12.84 7.90 8.98
CA VAL A 534 11.94 8.25 7.88
C VAL A 534 10.61 7.54 8.04
N ILE A 535 9.53 8.30 8.03
CA ILE A 535 8.18 7.75 7.97
C ILE A 535 7.86 7.44 6.50
N SER A 536 7.77 6.16 6.20
CA SER A 536 7.37 5.65 4.87
C SER A 536 5.86 5.74 4.74
N ARG A 537 5.40 6.24 3.60
CA ARG A 537 3.98 6.31 3.25
C ARG A 537 3.66 5.24 2.19
N GLN A 538 2.67 4.42 2.45
CA GLN A 538 2.13 3.51 1.46
C GLN A 538 0.81 4.07 0.94
N PRO A 539 0.73 4.46 -0.35
CA PRO A 539 -0.51 4.91 -0.97
C PRO A 539 -1.46 3.73 -1.18
N ILE A 540 -2.72 4.03 -1.45
CA ILE A 540 -3.72 3.05 -1.89
C ILE A 540 -3.82 3.02 -3.42
N TRP A 541 -4.51 1.99 -3.94
CA TRP A 541 -4.69 1.81 -5.37
C TRP A 541 -6.09 2.23 -5.83
N GLY A 542 -6.12 3.03 -6.88
CA GLY A 542 -7.31 3.38 -7.63
C GLY A 542 -7.27 2.89 -9.07
N THR A 543 -8.41 2.92 -9.70
CA THR A 543 -8.57 2.74 -11.15
C THR A 543 -9.57 3.73 -11.68
N VAL A 544 -9.54 3.94 -12.99
CA VAL A 544 -10.56 4.74 -13.66
C VAL A 544 -11.65 3.81 -14.18
N ALA A 545 -12.88 4.01 -13.72
CA ALA A 545 -14.06 3.27 -14.18
C ALA A 545 -15.17 4.25 -14.55
N GLN A 546 -15.72 4.12 -15.76
CA GLN A 546 -16.76 5.02 -16.28
C GLN A 546 -16.39 6.51 -16.11
N HIS A 547 -15.12 6.84 -16.38
CA HIS A 547 -14.53 8.17 -16.19
C HIS A 547 -14.56 8.69 -14.74
N SER A 548 -14.69 7.83 -13.76
CA SER A 548 -14.60 8.17 -12.35
C SER A 548 -13.40 7.51 -11.72
N LEU A 549 -12.75 8.20 -10.78
CA LEU A 549 -11.70 7.62 -9.96
C LEU A 549 -12.38 6.77 -8.88
N VAL A 550 -12.10 5.48 -8.89
CA VAL A 550 -12.67 4.52 -7.94
C VAL A 550 -11.55 3.66 -7.34
N PRO A 551 -11.77 3.05 -6.19
CA PRO A 551 -10.84 2.06 -5.67
C PRO A 551 -10.56 0.96 -6.70
N ALA A 552 -9.31 0.55 -6.83
CA ALA A 552 -8.96 -0.50 -7.78
C ALA A 552 -9.67 -1.80 -7.43
N PRO A 553 -10.32 -2.46 -8.40
CA PRO A 553 -10.94 -3.75 -8.17
C PRO A 553 -9.87 -4.81 -7.87
N VAL A 554 -10.30 -5.91 -7.28
CA VAL A 554 -9.47 -7.11 -7.19
C VAL A 554 -9.03 -7.51 -8.58
N ILE A 555 -7.71 -7.56 -8.83
CA ILE A 555 -7.18 -7.89 -10.15
C ILE A 555 -7.33 -9.38 -10.36
N GLN A 556 -8.19 -9.78 -11.31
CA GLN A 556 -8.14 -11.12 -11.86
C GLN A 556 -6.96 -11.19 -12.84
N TYR A 557 -5.96 -12.03 -12.54
CA TYR A 557 -4.86 -12.28 -13.46
C TYR A 557 -5.43 -12.88 -14.75
N ARG A 558 -5.27 -12.18 -15.88
CA ARG A 558 -5.48 -12.80 -17.19
C ARG A 558 -4.26 -13.68 -17.47
N SER A 559 -4.45 -15.00 -17.47
CA SER A 559 -3.40 -15.90 -17.95
C SER A 559 -3.14 -15.64 -19.43
N ARG A 560 -1.88 -15.63 -19.86
CA ARG A 560 -1.45 -15.52 -21.27
C ARG A 560 -2.14 -16.52 -22.21
N SER A 561 -2.74 -17.60 -21.67
CA SER A 561 -3.40 -18.66 -22.46
C SER A 561 -4.77 -18.29 -23.01
N GLN A 562 -5.41 -17.19 -22.60
CA GLN A 562 -6.74 -16.81 -23.11
C GLN A 562 -6.71 -15.94 -24.37
N SER A 563 -5.57 -15.34 -24.72
CA SER A 563 -5.46 -14.54 -25.95
C SER A 563 -5.29 -15.36 -27.23
N SER A 564 -4.96 -16.66 -27.14
CA SER A 564 -4.80 -17.53 -28.32
C SER A 564 -6.07 -18.29 -28.74
N SER A 565 -7.13 -18.30 -27.94
CA SER A 565 -8.36 -19.06 -28.25
C SER A 565 -9.44 -18.26 -28.98
N LEU A 566 -9.26 -16.96 -29.23
CA LEU A 566 -10.20 -16.12 -29.97
C LEU A 566 -9.91 -16.02 -31.48
N LEU A 567 -8.86 -16.71 -31.96
CA LEU A 567 -8.51 -16.73 -33.40
C LEU A 567 -8.86 -18.03 -34.13
N SER A 568 -9.64 -18.93 -33.51
CA SER A 568 -10.12 -20.15 -34.18
C SER A 568 -11.66 -20.18 -34.25
N ASN A 569 -12.22 -19.37 -35.12
CA ASN A 569 -13.48 -19.73 -35.80
C ASN A 569 -13.53 -19.04 -37.18
N PRO A 570 -13.35 -19.79 -38.25
CA PRO A 570 -13.70 -19.33 -39.60
C PRO A 570 -15.15 -19.70 -39.89
N GLN A 571 -16.02 -18.71 -39.97
CA GLN A 571 -17.16 -18.75 -40.87
C GLN A 571 -17.50 -17.36 -41.36
#